data_001dd54309e02047ef299e24bdd56bb1
#
_entry.id   001dd54309e02047ef299e24bdd56bb1
#
_cell.length_a   1.000
_cell.length_b   1.000
_cell.length_c   1.000
_cell.angle_alpha   90.00
_cell.angle_beta   90.00
_cell.angle_gamma   90.00
#
_symmetry.space_group_name_H-M   'P 1'
#
loop_
_entity.id
_entity.type
_entity.pdbx_description
1 polymer ?
#
loop_
_entity_poly.entity_id
_entity_poly.type
_entity_poly.pdbx_seq_one_letter_code
_entity_poly.pdbx_strand_id
1 'polypeptide(L)'
;MNQKTEQKLKSREAILASAAALLRERGIRASSVSDVMKGAGLTVGGFYNHFDSKEDLFAATIRSSAGIMWNKLLAAAKGESPRERVMSVLGRYLSRTHRDNAEPGCLLPNTVPEASREGEPYLSALEAELAGFVKSLSELLSEGSGRREKAVGLIALMYGALSLARAVRGTPLSDEFLQAAKKLAERSLAED
;
A
#
# COMPACT_ATOMS: atom_id res chain seq x y z
N MET A 1 5.55 25.64 -18.15
CA MET A 1 4.24 25.25 -17.53
C MET A 1 3.64 26.53 -16.94
N ASN A 2 2.34 26.79 -17.11
CA ASN A 2 1.71 28.01 -16.58
C ASN A 2 1.60 27.91 -15.05
N GLN A 3 1.86 29.01 -14.31
CA GLN A 3 1.79 29.09 -12.85
C GLN A 3 0.47 28.57 -12.27
N LYS A 4 -0.66 28.79 -12.97
CA LYS A 4 -1.98 28.27 -12.59
C LYS A 4 -2.05 26.74 -12.65
N THR A 5 -1.43 26.12 -13.64
CA THR A 5 -1.36 24.66 -13.80
C THR A 5 -0.50 24.04 -12.71
N GLU A 6 0.63 24.67 -12.39
CA GLU A 6 1.53 24.22 -11.32
C GLU A 6 0.85 24.28 -9.95
N GLN A 7 0.13 25.36 -9.66
CA GLN A 7 -0.64 25.49 -8.41
C GLN A 7 -1.73 24.42 -8.31
N LYS A 8 -2.43 24.12 -9.43
CA LYS A 8 -3.45 23.07 -9.45
C LYS A 8 -2.87 21.69 -9.16
N LEU A 9 -1.68 21.37 -9.70
CA LEU A 9 -0.98 20.11 -9.44
C LEU A 9 -0.56 20.02 -7.97
N LYS A 10 0.06 21.06 -7.41
CA LYS A 10 0.45 21.09 -5.99
C LYS A 10 -0.75 20.89 -5.06
N SER A 11 -1.87 21.56 -5.34
CA SER A 11 -3.09 21.37 -4.56
C SER A 11 -3.63 19.95 -4.64
N ARG A 12 -3.63 19.34 -5.85
CA ARG A 12 -4.05 17.95 -6.03
C ARG A 12 -3.16 16.97 -5.27
N GLU A 13 -1.86 17.16 -5.29
CA GLU A 13 -0.89 16.35 -4.54
C GLU A 13 -1.12 16.47 -3.01
N ALA A 14 -1.36 17.67 -2.51
CA ALA A 14 -1.66 17.89 -1.09
C ALA A 14 -2.96 17.19 -0.67
N ILE A 15 -4.01 17.23 -1.52
CA ILE A 15 -5.27 16.52 -1.27
C ILE A 15 -5.04 15.01 -1.22
N LEU A 16 -4.32 14.44 -2.20
CA LEU A 16 -4.01 13.00 -2.23
C LEU A 16 -3.17 12.56 -1.03
N ALA A 17 -2.20 13.37 -0.61
CA ALA A 17 -1.38 13.08 0.57
C ALA A 17 -2.22 13.07 1.86
N SER A 18 -3.09 14.07 2.04
CA SER A 18 -4.01 14.14 3.17
C SER A 18 -5.01 12.97 3.17
N ALA A 19 -5.58 12.64 2.02
CA ALA A 19 -6.47 11.50 1.88
C ALA A 19 -5.76 10.18 2.21
N ALA A 20 -4.52 10.00 1.75
CA ALA A 20 -3.73 8.81 2.05
C ALA A 20 -3.45 8.65 3.56
N ALA A 21 -3.18 9.74 4.28
CA ALA A 21 -3.00 9.72 5.73
C ALA A 21 -4.28 9.26 6.44
N LEU A 22 -5.43 9.83 6.08
CA LEU A 22 -6.73 9.46 6.65
C LEU A 22 -7.13 8.02 6.33
N LEU A 23 -6.90 7.54 5.09
CA LEU A 23 -7.18 6.15 4.72
C LEU A 23 -6.32 5.16 5.52
N ARG A 24 -5.07 5.50 5.82
CA ARG A 24 -4.21 4.67 6.68
C ARG A 24 -4.67 4.66 8.14
N GLU A 25 -5.16 5.78 8.64
CA GLU A 25 -5.58 5.94 10.03
C GLU A 25 -6.97 5.34 10.28
N ARG A 26 -7.93 5.64 9.40
CA ARG A 26 -9.37 5.45 9.67
C ARG A 26 -10.10 4.60 8.63
N GLY A 27 -9.49 4.34 7.46
CA GLY A 27 -10.12 3.67 6.33
C GLY A 27 -11.04 4.59 5.52
N ILE A 28 -11.82 4.00 4.61
CA ILE A 28 -12.66 4.70 3.63
C ILE A 28 -13.89 5.34 4.30
N ARG A 29 -14.59 4.55 5.12
CA ARG A 29 -15.88 4.96 5.71
C ARG A 29 -15.76 6.12 6.68
N ALA A 30 -14.75 6.06 7.55
CA ALA A 30 -14.52 7.06 8.58
C ALA A 30 -13.81 8.33 8.08
N SER A 31 -13.42 8.39 6.81
CA SER A 31 -12.78 9.56 6.21
C SER A 31 -13.77 10.40 5.43
N SER A 32 -13.78 11.72 5.67
CA SER A 32 -14.65 12.66 4.95
C SER A 32 -13.86 13.58 4.01
N VAL A 33 -14.52 14.11 2.97
CA VAL A 33 -13.95 15.14 2.08
C VAL A 33 -13.53 16.37 2.89
N SER A 34 -14.32 16.76 3.89
CA SER A 34 -14.02 17.89 4.76
C SER A 34 -12.71 17.70 5.52
N ASP A 35 -12.49 16.52 6.10
CA ASP A 35 -11.24 16.21 6.83
C ASP A 35 -10.04 16.21 5.88
N VAL A 36 -10.21 15.63 4.69
CA VAL A 36 -9.15 15.63 3.66
C VAL A 36 -8.76 17.05 3.27
N MET A 37 -9.74 17.91 2.94
CA MET A 37 -9.48 19.29 2.52
C MET A 37 -8.85 20.10 3.63
N LYS A 38 -9.31 19.92 4.86
CA LYS A 38 -8.71 20.55 6.06
C LYS A 38 -7.25 20.10 6.24
N GLY A 39 -6.97 18.81 6.14
CA GLY A 39 -5.60 18.28 6.24
C GLY A 39 -4.68 18.74 5.11
N ALA A 40 -5.23 19.02 3.93
CA ALA A 40 -4.51 19.62 2.81
C ALA A 40 -4.30 21.15 2.93
N GLY A 41 -4.87 21.81 3.95
CA GLY A 41 -4.82 23.27 4.10
C GLY A 41 -5.70 24.01 3.08
N LEU A 42 -6.75 23.36 2.58
CA LEU A 42 -7.63 23.88 1.51
C LEU A 42 -9.08 23.98 2.00
N THR A 43 -9.86 24.82 1.31
CA THR A 43 -11.30 24.94 1.57
C THR A 43 -12.09 23.82 0.90
N VAL A 44 -13.18 23.36 1.53
CA VAL A 44 -14.07 22.32 0.97
C VAL A 44 -14.62 22.70 -0.39
N GLY A 45 -14.92 24.01 -0.63
CA GLY A 45 -15.40 24.49 -1.92
C GLY A 45 -14.41 24.28 -3.09
N GLY A 46 -13.12 24.16 -2.80
CA GLY A 46 -12.09 23.87 -3.80
C GLY A 46 -12.04 22.39 -4.26
N PHE A 47 -12.74 21.50 -3.58
CA PHE A 47 -12.70 20.05 -3.82
C PHE A 47 -13.08 19.68 -5.26
N TYR A 48 -14.21 20.19 -5.73
CA TYR A 48 -14.76 19.88 -7.05
C TYR A 48 -13.93 20.41 -8.24
N ASN A 49 -12.89 21.23 -7.98
CA ASN A 49 -11.90 21.59 -9.00
C ASN A 49 -10.90 20.47 -9.29
N HIS A 50 -10.86 19.42 -8.45
CA HIS A 50 -9.85 18.36 -8.47
C HIS A 50 -10.43 16.95 -8.61
N PHE A 51 -11.62 16.71 -8.04
CA PHE A 51 -12.27 15.40 -7.97
C PHE A 51 -13.78 15.55 -8.10
N ASP A 52 -14.42 14.61 -8.79
CA ASP A 52 -15.85 14.64 -9.05
C ASP A 52 -16.67 14.12 -7.86
N SER A 53 -16.07 13.22 -7.06
CA SER A 53 -16.72 12.62 -5.88
C SER A 53 -15.70 12.17 -4.83
N LYS A 54 -16.20 11.82 -3.64
CA LYS A 54 -15.40 11.17 -2.58
C LYS A 54 -14.79 9.85 -3.08
N GLU A 55 -15.56 9.09 -3.83
CA GLU A 55 -15.17 7.81 -4.40
C GLU A 55 -14.03 7.98 -5.41
N ASP A 56 -14.11 8.97 -6.29
CA ASP A 56 -13.05 9.31 -7.25
C ASP A 56 -11.76 9.71 -6.52
N LEU A 57 -11.86 10.59 -5.52
CA LEU A 57 -10.71 10.96 -4.68
C LEU A 57 -10.04 9.74 -4.05
N PHE A 58 -10.80 8.86 -3.38
CA PHE A 58 -10.21 7.76 -2.65
C PHE A 58 -9.70 6.65 -3.56
N ALA A 59 -10.36 6.38 -4.69
CA ALA A 59 -9.82 5.49 -5.71
C ALA A 59 -8.51 6.03 -6.31
N ALA A 60 -8.44 7.34 -6.60
CA ALA A 60 -7.21 7.99 -7.05
C ALA A 60 -6.12 7.94 -5.97
N THR A 61 -6.50 8.06 -4.69
CA THR A 61 -5.57 7.95 -3.55
C THR A 61 -5.00 6.54 -3.42
N ILE A 62 -5.83 5.50 -3.57
CA ILE A 62 -5.39 4.11 -3.57
C ILE A 62 -4.35 3.92 -4.66
N ARG A 63 -4.65 4.29 -5.91
CA ARG A 63 -3.73 4.19 -7.05
C ARG A 63 -2.39 4.89 -6.80
N SER A 64 -2.42 6.15 -6.37
CA SER A 64 -1.19 6.91 -6.18
C SER A 64 -0.35 6.45 -5.00
N SER A 65 -0.98 6.17 -3.85
CA SER A 65 -0.26 5.89 -2.60
C SER A 65 0.28 4.47 -2.52
N ALA A 66 -0.44 3.48 -3.06
CA ALA A 66 0.04 2.11 -3.12
C ALA A 66 1.28 2.04 -4.02
N GLY A 67 1.23 2.60 -5.23
CA GLY A 67 2.36 2.64 -6.16
C GLY A 67 3.60 3.33 -5.57
N ILE A 68 3.44 4.47 -4.90
CA ILE A 68 4.57 5.16 -4.25
C ILE A 68 5.23 4.27 -3.20
N MET A 69 4.45 3.63 -2.34
CA MET A 69 4.97 2.77 -1.28
C MET A 69 5.69 1.55 -1.86
N TRP A 70 5.10 0.87 -2.86
CA TRP A 70 5.70 -0.28 -3.52
C TRP A 70 6.99 0.07 -4.25
N ASN A 71 7.01 1.16 -5.00
CA ASN A 71 8.22 1.63 -5.69
C ASN A 71 9.36 1.94 -4.71
N LYS A 72 9.07 2.59 -3.58
CA LYS A 72 10.06 2.82 -2.53
C LYS A 72 10.58 1.52 -1.93
N LEU A 73 9.70 0.56 -1.68
CA LEU A 73 10.05 -0.73 -1.09
C LEU A 73 10.95 -1.55 -2.03
N LEU A 74 10.58 -1.59 -3.32
CA LEU A 74 11.34 -2.31 -4.36
C LEU A 74 12.68 -1.61 -4.68
N ALA A 75 12.69 -0.28 -4.81
CA ALA A 75 13.93 0.49 -5.04
C ALA A 75 14.94 0.36 -3.88
N ALA A 76 14.44 0.11 -2.68
CA ALA A 76 15.28 -0.10 -1.50
C ALA A 76 15.69 -1.57 -1.31
N ALA A 77 15.33 -2.49 -2.24
CA ALA A 77 15.75 -3.89 -2.18
C ALA A 77 17.29 -4.00 -2.27
N LYS A 78 17.87 -4.79 -1.38
CA LYS A 78 19.33 -5.01 -1.32
C LYS A 78 19.61 -6.50 -1.46
N GLY A 79 20.74 -6.82 -2.09
CA GLY A 79 21.24 -8.19 -2.26
C GLY A 79 21.78 -8.39 -3.67
N GLU A 80 22.66 -9.35 -3.81
CA GLU A 80 23.31 -9.72 -5.08
C GLU A 80 22.42 -10.68 -5.88
N SER A 81 21.74 -11.60 -5.17
CA SER A 81 20.83 -12.58 -5.75
C SER A 81 19.37 -12.10 -5.77
N PRO A 82 18.52 -12.62 -6.69
CA PRO A 82 17.08 -12.40 -6.66
C PRO A 82 16.45 -12.72 -5.32
N ARG A 83 16.83 -13.87 -4.71
CA ARG A 83 16.37 -14.29 -3.39
C ARG A 83 16.66 -13.24 -2.31
N GLU A 84 17.88 -12.75 -2.24
CA GLU A 84 18.28 -11.74 -1.25
C GLU A 84 17.48 -10.43 -1.42
N ARG A 85 17.29 -9.99 -2.67
CA ARG A 85 16.49 -8.79 -2.95
C ARG A 85 15.04 -8.96 -2.50
N VAL A 86 14.41 -10.09 -2.82
CA VAL A 86 13.04 -10.39 -2.37
C VAL A 86 12.97 -10.47 -0.85
N MET A 87 13.92 -11.14 -0.19
CA MET A 87 13.98 -11.20 1.28
C MET A 87 14.20 -9.82 1.91
N SER A 88 14.97 -8.93 1.27
CA SER A 88 15.12 -7.54 1.70
C SER A 88 13.78 -6.78 1.67
N VAL A 89 12.98 -6.95 0.60
CA VAL A 89 11.62 -6.39 0.48
C VAL A 89 10.71 -6.92 1.58
N LEU A 90 10.65 -8.24 1.73
CA LEU A 90 9.84 -8.92 2.76
C LEU A 90 10.23 -8.49 4.18
N GLY A 91 11.54 -8.44 4.45
CA GLY A 91 12.06 -8.06 5.75
C GLY A 91 11.67 -6.63 6.18
N ARG A 92 11.63 -5.70 5.23
CA ARG A 92 11.18 -4.32 5.46
C ARG A 92 9.68 -4.25 5.66
N TYR A 93 8.91 -4.94 4.80
CA TYR A 93 7.45 -4.95 4.89
C TYR A 93 6.96 -5.61 6.19
N LEU A 94 7.50 -6.77 6.53
CA LEU A 94 7.18 -7.54 7.73
C LEU A 94 8.00 -7.09 8.95
N SER A 95 8.27 -5.80 9.10
CA SER A 95 9.02 -5.25 10.24
C SER A 95 8.09 -4.67 11.31
N ARG A 96 8.58 -4.65 12.57
CA ARG A 96 7.91 -3.93 13.66
C ARG A 96 7.73 -2.44 13.31
N THR A 97 8.73 -1.83 12.71
CA THR A 97 8.66 -0.43 12.26
C THR A 97 7.49 -0.20 11.31
N HIS A 98 7.29 -1.09 10.31
CA HIS A 98 6.17 -0.97 9.37
C HIS A 98 4.82 -1.32 10.01
N ARG A 99 4.79 -2.25 10.96
CA ARG A 99 3.58 -2.56 11.74
C ARG A 99 3.14 -1.36 12.59
N ASP A 100 4.09 -0.73 13.29
CA ASP A 100 3.81 0.24 14.34
C ASP A 100 3.62 1.67 13.79
N ASN A 101 4.27 1.99 12.68
CA ASN A 101 4.13 3.28 12.00
C ASN A 101 3.16 3.18 10.82
N ALA A 102 1.94 3.66 11.01
CA ALA A 102 0.97 3.74 9.92
C ALA A 102 1.43 4.70 8.82
N GLU A 103 2.13 5.77 9.17
CA GLU A 103 2.81 6.67 8.24
C GLU A 103 4.33 6.42 8.22
N PRO A 104 4.92 6.22 7.06
CA PRO A 104 4.43 6.18 5.67
C PRO A 104 4.01 4.78 5.19
N GLY A 105 3.31 4.00 6.03
CA GLY A 105 3.00 2.59 5.80
C GLY A 105 2.00 2.30 4.69
N CYS A 106 1.76 0.99 4.48
CA CYS A 106 0.78 0.48 3.53
C CYS A 106 -0.65 0.81 3.97
N LEU A 107 -1.45 1.38 3.06
CA LEU A 107 -2.87 1.67 3.31
C LEU A 107 -3.76 0.43 3.13
N LEU A 108 -3.27 -0.61 2.44
CA LEU A 108 -4.07 -1.79 2.11
C LEU A 108 -4.72 -2.48 3.31
N PRO A 109 -4.07 -2.68 4.48
CA PRO A 109 -4.71 -3.33 5.62
C PRO A 109 -6.02 -2.69 6.07
N ASN A 110 -6.15 -1.37 5.94
CA ASN A 110 -7.36 -0.64 6.33
C ASN A 110 -8.34 -0.44 5.16
N THR A 111 -7.87 -0.43 3.92
CA THR A 111 -8.70 -0.14 2.75
C THR A 111 -9.28 -1.37 2.08
N VAL A 112 -8.54 -2.49 2.01
CA VAL A 112 -8.99 -3.71 1.31
C VAL A 112 -10.30 -4.27 1.86
N PRO A 113 -10.49 -4.42 3.20
CA PRO A 113 -11.74 -4.96 3.73
C PRO A 113 -12.94 -4.05 3.47
N GLU A 114 -12.73 -2.72 3.42
CA GLU A 114 -13.79 -1.76 3.16
C GLU A 114 -14.10 -1.67 1.66
N ALA A 115 -13.09 -1.56 0.81
CA ALA A 115 -13.24 -1.47 -0.63
C ALA A 115 -14.02 -2.66 -1.21
N SER A 116 -13.82 -3.87 -0.66
CA SER A 116 -14.58 -5.06 -1.07
C SER A 116 -16.08 -4.96 -0.78
N ARG A 117 -16.49 -4.11 0.15
CA ARG A 117 -17.90 -3.87 0.51
C ARG A 117 -18.49 -2.67 -0.21
N GLU A 118 -17.67 -1.69 -0.53
CA GLU A 118 -18.09 -0.45 -1.21
C GLU A 118 -18.23 -0.64 -2.72
N GLY A 119 -17.53 -1.62 -3.31
CA GLY A 119 -17.59 -1.91 -4.75
C GLY A 119 -16.74 -0.97 -5.60
N GLU A 120 -17.25 -0.63 -6.80
CA GLU A 120 -16.60 0.34 -7.69
C GLU A 120 -16.70 1.78 -7.13
N PRO A 121 -15.67 2.63 -7.37
CA PRO A 121 -14.47 2.41 -8.20
C PRO A 121 -13.26 1.83 -7.43
N TYR A 122 -13.45 1.41 -6.18
CA TYR A 122 -12.36 0.96 -5.32
C TYR A 122 -11.78 -0.38 -5.74
N LEU A 123 -12.65 -1.32 -6.21
CA LEU A 123 -12.22 -2.63 -6.68
C LEU A 123 -11.27 -2.52 -7.85
N SER A 124 -11.60 -1.74 -8.88
CA SER A 124 -10.74 -1.50 -10.04
C SER A 124 -9.42 -0.83 -9.64
N ALA A 125 -9.45 0.10 -8.67
CA ALA A 125 -8.25 0.75 -8.18
C ALA A 125 -7.33 -0.25 -7.46
N LEU A 126 -7.86 -1.11 -6.61
CA LEU A 126 -7.10 -2.14 -5.89
C LEU A 126 -6.55 -3.20 -6.82
N GLU A 127 -7.37 -3.68 -7.78
CA GLU A 127 -6.93 -4.68 -8.77
C GLU A 127 -5.72 -4.18 -9.56
N ALA A 128 -5.79 -2.96 -10.09
CA ALA A 128 -4.70 -2.36 -10.85
C ALA A 128 -3.40 -2.28 -10.03
N GLU A 129 -3.48 -1.83 -8.76
CA GLU A 129 -2.32 -1.70 -7.89
C GLU A 129 -1.74 -3.06 -7.50
N LEU A 130 -2.59 -4.02 -7.14
CA LEU A 130 -2.15 -5.38 -6.80
C LEU A 130 -1.54 -6.08 -8.02
N ALA A 131 -2.13 -5.94 -9.21
CA ALA A 131 -1.58 -6.50 -10.44
C ALA A 131 -0.20 -5.89 -10.78
N GLY A 132 -0.05 -4.58 -10.63
CA GLY A 132 1.23 -3.89 -10.78
C GLY A 132 2.28 -4.39 -9.80
N PHE A 133 1.90 -4.59 -8.53
CA PHE A 133 2.81 -5.10 -7.53
C PHE A 133 3.20 -6.57 -7.77
N VAL A 134 2.24 -7.43 -8.15
CA VAL A 134 2.50 -8.82 -8.55
C VAL A 134 3.52 -8.85 -9.71
N LYS A 135 3.32 -8.00 -10.73
CA LYS A 135 4.25 -7.90 -11.85
C LYS A 135 5.65 -7.54 -11.38
N SER A 136 5.80 -6.46 -10.62
CA SER A 136 7.11 -5.97 -10.16
C SER A 136 7.82 -6.96 -9.24
N LEU A 137 7.09 -7.64 -8.34
CA LEU A 137 7.68 -8.67 -7.49
C LEU A 137 8.06 -9.92 -8.30
N SER A 138 7.26 -10.29 -9.30
CA SER A 138 7.60 -11.40 -10.22
C SER A 138 8.90 -11.13 -10.99
N GLU A 139 9.12 -9.88 -11.40
CA GLU A 139 10.34 -9.46 -12.09
C GLU A 139 11.59 -9.48 -11.19
N LEU A 140 11.40 -9.38 -9.87
CA LEU A 140 12.49 -9.50 -8.89
C LEU A 140 12.89 -10.96 -8.60
N LEU A 141 11.98 -11.91 -8.81
CA LEU A 141 12.22 -13.34 -8.63
C LEU A 141 13.08 -13.89 -9.79
N SER A 142 13.74 -15.02 -9.54
CA SER A 142 14.47 -15.75 -10.57
C SER A 142 13.56 -16.13 -11.73
N GLU A 143 14.11 -16.22 -12.94
CA GLU A 143 13.38 -16.71 -14.11
C GLU A 143 12.97 -18.17 -13.91
N GLY A 144 11.75 -18.50 -14.28
CA GLY A 144 11.20 -19.86 -14.16
C GLY A 144 9.67 -19.88 -14.27
N SER A 145 9.15 -21.08 -14.48
CA SER A 145 7.72 -21.35 -14.39
C SER A 145 7.25 -21.15 -12.96
N GLY A 146 6.09 -20.48 -12.75
CA GLY A 146 5.53 -20.30 -11.41
C GLY A 146 5.96 -19.01 -10.68
N ARG A 147 6.90 -18.21 -11.23
CA ARG A 147 7.32 -16.95 -10.57
C ARG A 147 6.16 -16.00 -10.25
N ARG A 148 5.13 -15.95 -11.12
CA ARG A 148 3.93 -15.14 -10.86
C ARG A 148 3.11 -15.70 -9.71
N GLU A 149 2.90 -17.00 -9.66
CA GLU A 149 2.20 -17.68 -8.57
C GLU A 149 2.92 -17.46 -7.24
N LYS A 150 4.25 -17.60 -7.25
CA LYS A 150 5.10 -17.32 -6.08
C LYS A 150 4.97 -15.85 -5.63
N ALA A 151 4.97 -14.89 -6.55
CA ALA A 151 4.77 -13.47 -6.22
C ALA A 151 3.39 -13.23 -5.60
N VAL A 152 2.32 -13.82 -6.14
CA VAL A 152 0.96 -13.75 -5.57
C VAL A 152 0.93 -14.32 -4.16
N GLY A 153 1.53 -15.50 -3.94
CA GLY A 153 1.62 -16.13 -2.62
C GLY A 153 2.38 -15.27 -1.60
N LEU A 154 3.51 -14.70 -2.00
CA LEU A 154 4.30 -13.81 -1.14
C LEU A 154 3.54 -12.52 -0.78
N ILE A 155 2.82 -11.92 -1.71
CA ILE A 155 1.99 -10.73 -1.46
C ILE A 155 0.84 -11.06 -0.50
N ALA A 156 0.17 -12.19 -0.69
CA ALA A 156 -0.90 -12.64 0.22
C ALA A 156 -0.34 -12.88 1.63
N LEU A 157 0.82 -13.51 1.74
CA LEU A 157 1.53 -13.74 3.00
C LEU A 157 1.91 -12.42 3.69
N MET A 158 2.48 -11.47 2.94
CA MET A 158 2.87 -10.15 3.44
C MET A 158 1.67 -9.40 4.00
N TYR A 159 0.60 -9.32 3.21
CA TYR A 159 -0.64 -8.62 3.60
C TYR A 159 -1.28 -9.27 4.82
N GLY A 160 -1.47 -10.59 4.80
CA GLY A 160 -2.11 -11.35 5.88
C GLY A 160 -1.34 -11.21 7.20
N ALA A 161 -0.02 -11.44 7.17
CA ALA A 161 0.81 -11.35 8.35
C ALA A 161 0.84 -9.94 8.95
N LEU A 162 0.96 -8.89 8.12
CA LEU A 162 0.95 -7.51 8.60
C LEU A 162 -0.42 -7.14 9.20
N SER A 163 -1.52 -7.52 8.54
CA SER A 163 -2.87 -7.23 9.01
C SER A 163 -3.17 -7.88 10.36
N LEU A 164 -2.83 -9.18 10.50
CA LEU A 164 -2.98 -9.90 11.76
C LEU A 164 -2.06 -9.35 12.86
N ALA A 165 -0.80 -9.05 12.53
CA ALA A 165 0.13 -8.45 13.49
C ALA A 165 -0.34 -7.08 14.00
N ARG A 166 -0.97 -6.27 13.15
CA ARG A 166 -1.58 -4.98 13.55
C ARG A 166 -2.81 -5.19 14.44
N ALA A 167 -3.67 -6.15 14.10
CA ALA A 167 -4.90 -6.44 14.86
C ALA A 167 -4.61 -6.86 16.30
N VAL A 168 -3.51 -7.58 16.53
CA VAL A 168 -3.10 -8.04 17.88
C VAL A 168 -1.85 -7.31 18.39
N ARG A 169 -1.63 -6.08 17.95
CA ARG A 169 -0.48 -5.27 18.36
C ARG A 169 -0.42 -5.12 19.87
N GLY A 170 0.81 -5.24 20.42
CA GLY A 170 1.04 -5.20 21.87
C GLY A 170 1.04 -6.58 22.54
N THR A 171 0.76 -7.64 21.80
CA THR A 171 0.86 -9.02 22.30
C THR A 171 2.07 -9.75 21.69
N PRO A 172 2.61 -10.83 22.31
CA PRO A 172 3.65 -11.66 21.72
C PRO A 172 3.27 -12.22 20.35
N LEU A 173 2.01 -12.61 20.15
CA LEU A 173 1.48 -13.16 18.91
C LEU A 173 1.66 -12.21 17.71
N SER A 174 1.65 -10.89 17.96
CA SER A 174 1.89 -9.88 16.92
C SER A 174 3.28 -10.04 16.27
N ASP A 175 4.31 -10.31 17.07
CA ASP A 175 5.67 -10.55 16.56
C ASP A 175 5.80 -11.92 15.92
N GLU A 176 5.09 -12.93 16.45
CA GLU A 176 5.09 -14.28 15.90
C GLU A 176 4.55 -14.30 14.46
N PHE A 177 3.47 -13.57 14.13
CA PHE A 177 2.97 -13.44 12.76
C PHE A 177 4.04 -12.91 11.80
N LEU A 178 4.75 -11.85 12.18
CA LEU A 178 5.79 -11.27 11.33
C LEU A 178 6.98 -12.23 11.14
N GLN A 179 7.39 -12.92 12.20
CA GLN A 179 8.52 -13.84 12.16
C GLN A 179 8.19 -15.11 11.38
N ALA A 180 7.01 -15.71 11.62
CA ALA A 180 6.58 -16.93 10.94
C ALA A 180 6.45 -16.69 9.43
N ALA A 181 5.87 -15.55 9.03
CA ALA A 181 5.75 -15.18 7.63
C ALA A 181 7.12 -15.02 6.94
N LYS A 182 8.10 -14.40 7.60
CA LYS A 182 9.47 -14.30 7.07
C LYS A 182 10.12 -15.68 6.86
N LYS A 183 10.02 -16.55 7.86
CA LYS A 183 10.58 -17.91 7.78
C LYS A 183 9.93 -18.73 6.67
N LEU A 184 8.60 -18.61 6.51
CA LEU A 184 7.88 -19.31 5.45
C LEU A 184 8.30 -18.81 4.06
N ALA A 185 8.40 -17.49 3.87
CA ALA A 185 8.88 -16.89 2.64
C ALA A 185 10.32 -17.32 2.31
N GLU A 186 11.20 -17.35 3.31
CA GLU A 186 12.59 -17.78 3.15
C GLU A 186 12.70 -19.23 2.67
N ARG A 187 11.88 -20.13 3.22
CA ARG A 187 11.81 -21.52 2.78
C ARG A 187 11.29 -21.64 1.35
N SER A 188 10.19 -20.95 1.01
CA SER A 188 9.62 -20.99 -0.34
C SER A 188 10.57 -20.45 -1.42
N LEU A 189 11.51 -19.57 -1.05
CA LEU A 189 12.53 -19.02 -1.94
C LEU A 189 13.82 -19.86 -1.97
N ALA A 190 13.95 -20.89 -1.15
CA ALA A 190 15.09 -21.81 -1.13
C ALA A 190 14.87 -23.05 -2.01
N GLU A 191 13.63 -23.30 -2.43
CA GLU A 191 13.22 -24.46 -3.23
C GLU A 191 13.36 -24.21 -4.75
N ASP A 192 13.99 -23.11 -5.14
CA ASP A 192 14.38 -22.76 -6.52
C ASP A 192 15.89 -23.01 -6.69
#